data_fc4a3812ccd45304a038ae7f64cac810
#
_entry.id   fc4a3812ccd45304a038ae7f64cac810
#
_cell.length_a   1.000
_cell.length_b   1.000
_cell.length_c   1.000
_cell.angle_alpha   90.00
_cell.angle_beta   90.00
_cell.angle_gamma   90.00
#
_symmetry.space_group_name_H-M   'P 1'
#
loop_
_entity.id
_entity.type
_entity.pdbx_description
1 polymer ?
#
loop_
_entity_poly.entity_id
_entity_poly.type
_entity_poly.pdbx_seq_one_letter_code
_entity_poly.pdbx_strand_id
1 'polypeptide(L)'
;MIILGVDPGLTRCGVGVIEAGEHRRLSFIHVDVVRSSPDITQDLRLLAIYNGLSEKMDRFAPDAVSIERVFAQSNRNTVLGTAQAAGLAMLAAAQRNIPVALHTPTEAKLAITGNGQAQKIQVERMVTRILNLTKMPLGPFARRGARQAHCRAANANNI
;
A
#
# COMPACT_ATOMS: atom_id res chain seq x y z
N MET A 1 -9.29 3.17 13.60
CA MET A 1 -8.39 3.92 12.69
C MET A 1 -8.34 3.20 11.35
N ILE A 2 -8.72 3.88 10.28
CA ILE A 2 -8.66 3.35 8.90
C ILE A 2 -7.31 3.69 8.28
N ILE A 3 -6.64 2.70 7.72
CA ILE A 3 -5.33 2.87 7.09
C ILE A 3 -5.38 2.38 5.65
N LEU A 4 -4.97 3.24 4.72
CA LEU A 4 -4.82 2.91 3.32
C LEU A 4 -3.35 2.68 3.01
N GLY A 5 -3.01 1.47 2.55
CA GLY A 5 -1.68 1.07 2.14
C GLY A 5 -1.52 1.11 0.63
N VAL A 6 -0.41 1.65 0.17
CA VAL A 6 -0.08 1.78 -1.26
C VAL A 6 1.22 1.03 -1.58
N ASP A 7 1.18 0.15 -2.57
CA ASP A 7 2.34 -0.44 -3.25
C ASP A 7 2.46 0.28 -4.62
N PRO A 8 3.33 1.30 -4.72
CA PRO A 8 3.34 2.16 -5.88
C PRO A 8 3.84 1.45 -7.14
N GLY A 9 3.19 1.73 -8.25
CA GLY A 9 3.56 1.25 -9.57
C GLY A 9 2.76 1.95 -10.65
N LEU A 10 3.42 2.34 -11.74
CA LEU A 10 2.78 3.13 -12.78
C LEU A 10 1.75 2.31 -13.58
N THR A 11 2.02 1.05 -13.88
CA THR A 11 1.07 0.17 -14.60
C THR A 11 0.05 -0.47 -13.67
N ARG A 12 0.49 -0.80 -12.44
CA ARG A 12 -0.32 -1.45 -11.41
C ARG A 12 0.10 -0.90 -10.06
N CYS A 13 -0.77 -0.12 -9.46
CA CYS A 13 -0.59 0.42 -8.12
C CYS A 13 -1.51 -0.34 -7.16
N GLY A 14 -0.92 -1.11 -6.26
CA GLY A 14 -1.67 -1.90 -5.29
C GLY A 14 -2.20 -1.04 -4.16
N VAL A 15 -3.48 -1.24 -3.80
CA VAL A 15 -4.14 -0.55 -2.69
C VAL A 15 -4.72 -1.58 -1.74
N GLY A 16 -4.51 -1.39 -0.44
CA GLY A 16 -5.16 -2.16 0.60
C GLY A 16 -5.70 -1.26 1.70
N VAL A 17 -6.90 -1.52 2.18
CA VAL A 17 -7.53 -0.76 3.27
C VAL A 17 -7.85 -1.71 4.41
N ILE A 18 -7.40 -1.34 5.59
CA ILE A 18 -7.67 -2.06 6.84
C ILE A 18 -8.15 -1.11 7.92
N GLU A 19 -8.87 -1.65 8.88
CA GLU A 19 -9.19 -0.96 10.12
C GLU A 19 -8.34 -1.52 11.26
N ALA A 20 -7.68 -0.63 11.98
CA ALA A 20 -7.00 -0.92 13.24
C ALA A 20 -7.93 -0.52 14.40
N GLY A 21 -8.45 -1.53 15.08
CA GLY A 21 -9.30 -1.41 16.27
C GLY A 21 -8.49 -1.48 17.56
N GLU A 22 -9.21 -1.62 18.68
CA GLU A 22 -8.61 -1.82 20.01
C GLU A 22 -7.89 -3.15 20.12
N HIS A 23 -6.96 -3.25 21.07
CA HIS A 23 -6.19 -4.47 21.38
C HIS A 23 -5.44 -5.05 20.17
N ARG A 24 -4.95 -4.18 19.25
CA ARG A 24 -4.23 -4.56 18.01
C ARG A 24 -5.05 -5.43 17.04
N ARG A 25 -6.37 -5.43 17.18
CA ARG A 25 -7.25 -6.16 16.26
C ARG A 25 -7.25 -5.43 14.91
N LEU A 26 -7.02 -6.17 13.82
CA LEU A 26 -7.05 -5.66 12.47
C LEU A 26 -8.20 -6.30 11.70
N SER A 27 -8.96 -5.48 10.98
CA SER A 27 -10.05 -5.92 10.12
C SER A 27 -9.77 -5.54 8.67
N PHE A 28 -9.99 -6.48 7.77
CA PHE A 28 -9.90 -6.24 6.34
C PHE A 28 -11.14 -5.44 5.88
N ILE A 29 -10.88 -4.34 5.12
CA ILE A 29 -11.95 -3.54 4.50
C ILE A 29 -11.98 -3.75 3.00
N HIS A 30 -10.84 -3.50 2.31
CA HIS A 30 -10.80 -3.50 0.85
C HIS A 30 -9.40 -3.78 0.32
N VAL A 31 -9.35 -4.31 -0.90
CA VAL A 31 -8.12 -4.44 -1.67
C VAL A 31 -8.43 -4.27 -3.15
N ASP A 32 -7.57 -3.54 -3.85
CA ASP A 32 -7.73 -3.24 -5.27
C ASP A 32 -6.37 -2.99 -5.94
N VAL A 33 -6.39 -2.88 -7.27
CA VAL A 33 -5.25 -2.47 -8.08
C VAL A 33 -5.68 -1.36 -9.03
N VAL A 34 -5.22 -0.16 -8.77
CA VAL A 34 -5.34 0.97 -9.71
C VAL A 34 -4.42 0.71 -10.90
N ARG A 35 -4.94 0.85 -12.11
CA ARG A 35 -4.23 0.50 -13.34
C ARG A 35 -4.13 1.68 -14.29
N SER A 36 -3.02 1.74 -15.05
CA SER A 36 -2.92 2.57 -16.25
C SER A 36 -2.49 1.71 -17.44
N SER A 37 -2.99 2.03 -18.63
CA SER A 37 -2.56 1.35 -19.86
C SER A 37 -1.13 1.75 -20.22
N PRO A 38 -0.27 0.83 -20.65
CA PRO A 38 1.03 1.18 -21.23
C PRO A 38 0.91 1.88 -22.59
N ASP A 39 -0.26 1.81 -23.25
CA ASP A 39 -0.49 2.31 -24.61
C ASP A 39 -0.84 3.80 -24.65
N ILE A 40 -1.02 4.44 -23.51
CA ILE A 40 -1.27 5.89 -23.40
C ILE A 40 -0.02 6.63 -22.96
N THR A 41 0.01 7.96 -23.18
CA THR A 41 1.15 8.80 -22.81
C THR A 41 1.42 8.82 -21.31
N GLN A 42 2.65 9.15 -20.92
CA GLN A 42 3.10 9.12 -19.52
C GLN A 42 2.24 10.01 -18.61
N ASP A 43 1.89 11.19 -19.05
CA ASP A 43 1.05 12.16 -18.33
C ASP A 43 -0.36 11.60 -18.06
N LEU A 44 -0.99 10.97 -19.05
CA LEU A 44 -2.28 10.32 -18.90
C LEU A 44 -2.21 9.09 -17.97
N ARG A 45 -1.10 8.36 -17.99
CA ARG A 45 -0.87 7.26 -17.04
C ARG A 45 -0.79 7.77 -15.61
N LEU A 46 -0.05 8.86 -15.40
CA LEU A 46 0.07 9.50 -14.09
C LEU A 46 -1.30 10.00 -13.61
N LEU A 47 -2.07 10.65 -14.50
CA LEU A 47 -3.42 11.10 -14.20
C LEU A 47 -4.35 9.95 -13.80
N ALA A 48 -4.29 8.83 -14.51
CA ALA A 48 -5.10 7.64 -14.19
C ALA A 48 -4.77 7.09 -12.79
N ILE A 49 -3.49 6.99 -12.44
CA ILE A 49 -3.05 6.54 -11.10
C ILE A 49 -3.49 7.54 -10.03
N TYR A 50 -3.29 8.84 -10.25
CA TYR A 50 -3.71 9.88 -9.33
C TYR A 50 -5.22 9.85 -9.06
N ASN A 51 -6.05 9.77 -10.11
CA ASN A 51 -7.50 9.75 -9.99
C ASN A 51 -7.97 8.49 -9.24
N GLY A 52 -7.40 7.31 -9.56
CA GLY A 52 -7.75 6.07 -8.89
C GLY A 52 -7.37 6.07 -7.40
N LEU A 53 -6.22 6.62 -7.03
CA LEU A 53 -5.80 6.77 -5.63
C LEU A 53 -6.70 7.77 -4.89
N SER A 54 -7.00 8.90 -5.53
CA SER A 54 -7.90 9.93 -5.01
C SER A 54 -9.29 9.37 -4.72
N GLU A 55 -9.88 8.63 -5.67
CA GLU A 55 -11.17 7.95 -5.49
C GLU A 55 -11.17 7.03 -4.26
N LYS A 56 -10.10 6.24 -4.07
CA LYS A 56 -10.00 5.34 -2.91
C LYS A 56 -9.88 6.13 -1.60
N MET A 57 -9.12 7.21 -1.57
CA MET A 57 -9.01 8.08 -0.39
C MET A 57 -10.35 8.76 -0.07
N ASP A 58 -11.07 9.25 -1.07
CA ASP A 58 -12.39 9.86 -0.87
C ASP A 58 -13.43 8.84 -0.39
N ARG A 59 -13.40 7.63 -0.95
CA ARG A 59 -14.34 6.55 -0.62
C ARG A 59 -14.15 6.01 0.79
N PHE A 60 -12.91 5.82 1.23
CA PHE A 60 -12.62 5.16 2.50
C PHE A 60 -12.25 6.12 3.63
N ALA A 61 -12.02 7.41 3.32
CA ALA A 61 -11.65 8.47 4.26
C ALA A 61 -10.61 7.99 5.29
N PRO A 62 -9.40 7.52 4.86
CA PRO A 62 -8.44 6.93 5.76
C PRO A 62 -7.85 7.97 6.71
N ASP A 63 -7.60 7.57 7.96
CA ASP A 63 -6.91 8.39 8.97
C ASP A 63 -5.41 8.50 8.70
N ALA A 64 -4.84 7.57 7.93
CA ALA A 64 -3.43 7.59 7.53
C ALA A 64 -3.22 6.83 6.22
N VAL A 65 -2.21 7.25 5.45
CA VAL A 65 -1.72 6.54 4.26
C VAL A 65 -0.33 5.97 4.53
N SER A 66 -0.13 4.72 4.18
CA SER A 66 1.16 4.01 4.26
C SER A 66 1.65 3.65 2.87
N ILE A 67 2.83 4.13 2.48
CA ILE A 67 3.37 3.95 1.13
C ILE A 67 4.68 3.16 1.21
N GLU A 68 4.88 2.18 0.31
CA GLU A 68 6.16 1.49 0.18
C GLU A 68 7.21 2.48 -0.34
N ARG A 69 8.32 2.58 0.40
CA ARG A 69 9.46 3.42 0.02
C ARG A 69 10.16 2.83 -1.21
N VAL A 70 10.34 3.66 -2.22
CA VAL A 70 11.04 3.27 -3.45
C VAL A 70 12.55 3.37 -3.25
N PHE A 71 13.29 2.32 -3.63
CA PHE A 71 14.75 2.30 -3.64
C PHE A 71 15.30 2.25 -5.06
N ALA A 72 16.35 3.01 -5.30
CA ALA A 72 17.01 3.13 -6.62
C ALA A 72 17.76 1.86 -7.06
N GLN A 73 17.86 0.83 -6.23
CA GLN A 73 18.62 -0.41 -6.52
C GLN A 73 17.89 -1.41 -7.43
N SER A 74 16.60 -1.20 -7.70
CA SER A 74 15.82 -2.07 -8.58
C SER A 74 15.83 -1.51 -10.00
N ASN A 75 15.77 -2.37 -10.98
CA ASN A 75 15.73 -2.13 -12.43
C ASN A 75 15.39 -0.67 -12.84
N ARG A 76 16.39 0.05 -13.40
CA ARG A 76 16.31 1.51 -13.71
C ARG A 76 15.07 1.89 -14.51
N ASN A 77 14.58 1.01 -15.37
CA ASN A 77 13.41 1.29 -16.23
C ASN A 77 12.08 1.36 -15.46
N THR A 78 11.97 0.71 -14.31
CA THR A 78 10.75 0.68 -13.50
C THR A 78 10.78 1.63 -12.31
N VAL A 79 11.98 1.97 -11.82
CA VAL A 79 12.15 2.83 -10.63
C VAL A 79 11.53 4.21 -10.81
N LEU A 80 11.73 4.84 -11.97
CA LEU A 80 11.18 6.18 -12.22
C LEU A 80 9.65 6.18 -12.16
N GLY A 81 9.00 5.26 -12.85
CA GLY A 81 7.54 5.16 -12.84
C GLY A 81 6.97 4.81 -11.46
N THR A 82 7.69 3.99 -10.69
CA THR A 82 7.32 3.65 -9.31
C THR A 82 7.47 4.87 -8.40
N ALA A 83 8.56 5.64 -8.54
CA ALA A 83 8.78 6.87 -7.78
C ALA A 83 7.71 7.94 -8.08
N GLN A 84 7.35 8.10 -9.36
CA GLN A 84 6.27 8.99 -9.78
C GLN A 84 4.93 8.58 -9.15
N ALA A 85 4.57 7.29 -9.19
CA ALA A 85 3.34 6.79 -8.57
C ALA A 85 3.34 6.99 -7.04
N ALA A 86 4.49 6.82 -6.37
CA ALA A 86 4.63 7.12 -4.95
C ALA A 86 4.42 8.62 -4.65
N GLY A 87 4.99 9.50 -5.49
CA GLY A 87 4.78 10.95 -5.39
C GLY A 87 3.32 11.34 -5.54
N LEU A 88 2.59 10.72 -6.48
CA LEU A 88 1.16 10.96 -6.66
C LEU A 88 0.33 10.49 -5.45
N ALA A 89 0.69 9.37 -4.83
CA ALA A 89 0.03 8.91 -3.61
C ALA A 89 0.24 9.90 -2.45
N MET A 90 1.46 10.42 -2.29
CA MET A 90 1.77 11.47 -1.30
C MET A 90 0.99 12.75 -1.57
N LEU A 91 0.94 13.20 -2.83
CA LEU A 91 0.19 14.40 -3.23
C LEU A 91 -1.31 14.25 -2.95
N ALA A 92 -1.91 13.13 -3.34
CA ALA A 92 -3.33 12.86 -3.13
C ALA A 92 -3.69 12.86 -1.63
N ALA A 93 -2.82 12.30 -0.77
CA ALA A 93 -2.98 12.32 0.68
C ALA A 93 -2.82 13.74 1.25
N ALA A 94 -1.78 14.48 0.82
CA ALA A 94 -1.52 15.85 1.29
C ALA A 94 -2.67 16.81 0.99
N GLN A 95 -3.29 16.71 -0.19
CA GLN A 95 -4.46 17.52 -0.57
C GLN A 95 -5.69 17.27 0.31
N ARG A 96 -5.72 16.13 1.00
CA ARG A 96 -6.78 15.73 1.94
C ARG A 96 -6.38 15.89 3.40
N ASN A 97 -5.20 16.45 3.67
CA ASN A 97 -4.60 16.55 5.01
C ASN A 97 -4.47 15.19 5.71
N ILE A 98 -4.28 14.11 4.95
CA ILE A 98 -4.09 12.77 5.48
C ILE A 98 -2.59 12.54 5.73
N PRO A 99 -2.17 12.18 6.96
CA PRO A 99 -0.77 11.93 7.27
C PRO A 99 -0.22 10.71 6.52
N VAL A 100 1.01 10.84 6.01
CA VAL A 100 1.69 9.80 5.23
C VAL A 100 2.85 9.22 6.02
N ALA A 101 2.98 7.89 6.00
CA ALA A 101 4.17 7.17 6.48
C ALA A 101 4.80 6.37 5.34
N LEU A 102 6.13 6.41 5.25
CA LEU A 102 6.90 5.63 4.27
C LEU A 102 7.56 4.45 4.98
N HIS A 103 7.37 3.24 4.46
CA HIS A 103 7.96 2.02 4.99
C HIS A 103 8.72 1.23 3.93
N THR A 104 9.89 0.74 4.30
CA THR A 104 10.67 -0.15 3.46
C THR A 104 10.04 -1.54 3.38
N PRO A 105 10.32 -2.33 2.33
CA PRO A 105 9.89 -3.73 2.27
C PRO A 105 10.34 -4.57 3.47
N THR A 106 11.55 -4.28 4.01
CA THR A 106 12.11 -4.96 5.18
C THR A 106 11.34 -4.63 6.45
N GLU A 107 11.02 -3.36 6.69
CA GLU A 107 10.18 -2.93 7.83
C GLU A 107 8.79 -3.54 7.77
N ALA A 108 8.18 -3.56 6.57
CA ALA A 108 6.87 -4.19 6.39
C ALA A 108 6.89 -5.70 6.68
N LYS A 109 7.94 -6.40 6.23
CA LYS A 109 8.12 -7.83 6.54
C LYS A 109 8.31 -8.05 8.03
N LEU A 110 9.17 -7.26 8.67
CA LEU A 110 9.45 -7.34 10.10
C LEU A 110 8.17 -7.13 10.93
N ALA A 111 7.39 -6.11 10.61
CA ALA A 111 6.14 -5.81 11.30
C ALA A 111 5.11 -6.95 11.22
N ILE A 112 5.05 -7.66 10.07
CA ILE A 112 4.07 -8.73 9.82
C ILE A 112 4.53 -10.07 10.40
N THR A 113 5.80 -10.42 10.22
CA THR A 113 6.31 -11.79 10.49
C THR A 113 7.28 -11.87 11.65
N GLY A 114 7.73 -10.74 12.19
CA GLY A 114 8.85 -10.67 13.14
C GLY A 114 10.22 -10.88 12.49
N ASN A 115 10.29 -11.05 11.15
CA ASN A 115 11.53 -11.30 10.41
C ASN A 115 11.59 -10.46 9.12
N GLY A 116 12.50 -9.49 9.06
CA GLY A 116 12.70 -8.61 7.88
C GLY A 116 13.16 -9.35 6.62
N GLN A 117 13.69 -10.56 6.74
CA GLN A 117 14.13 -11.42 5.64
C GLN A 117 13.07 -12.46 5.22
N ALA A 118 11.86 -12.40 5.79
CA ALA A 118 10.80 -13.35 5.50
C ALA A 118 10.52 -13.47 4.00
N GLN A 119 10.31 -14.71 3.55
CA GLN A 119 9.93 -14.99 2.18
C GLN A 119 8.48 -14.56 1.91
N LYS A 120 8.18 -14.29 0.63
CA LYS A 120 6.86 -13.83 0.20
C LYS A 120 5.71 -14.70 0.73
N ILE A 121 5.87 -16.02 0.66
CA ILE A 121 4.84 -16.98 1.12
C ILE A 121 4.59 -16.88 2.64
N GLN A 122 5.63 -16.61 3.42
CA GLN A 122 5.50 -16.42 4.87
C GLN A 122 4.71 -15.15 5.20
N VAL A 123 5.02 -14.05 4.50
CA VAL A 123 4.28 -12.79 4.63
C VAL A 123 2.80 -12.98 4.24
N GLU A 124 2.53 -13.67 3.13
CA GLU A 124 1.17 -13.94 2.66
C GLU A 124 0.36 -14.75 3.69
N ARG A 125 0.94 -15.81 4.25
CA ARG A 125 0.30 -16.62 5.29
C ARG A 125 0.00 -15.81 6.55
N MET A 126 0.93 -14.96 6.99
CA MET A 126 0.73 -14.10 8.15
C MET A 126 -0.35 -13.05 7.93
N VAL A 127 -0.36 -12.36 6.79
CA VAL A 127 -1.42 -11.40 6.44
C VAL A 127 -2.78 -12.07 6.42
N THR A 128 -2.90 -13.25 5.79
CA THR A 128 -4.14 -14.04 5.78
C THR A 128 -4.63 -14.35 7.19
N ARG A 129 -3.72 -14.77 8.07
CA ARG A 129 -4.04 -15.10 9.47
C ARG A 129 -4.43 -13.86 10.28
N ILE A 130 -3.64 -12.78 10.19
CA ILE A 130 -3.86 -11.54 10.96
C ILE A 130 -5.19 -10.89 10.58
N LEU A 131 -5.52 -10.86 9.28
CA LEU A 131 -6.76 -10.28 8.77
C LEU A 131 -7.93 -11.28 8.74
N ASN A 132 -7.74 -12.50 9.28
CA ASN A 132 -8.74 -13.56 9.32
C ASN A 132 -9.43 -13.84 7.98
N LEU A 133 -8.64 -13.87 6.90
CA LEU A 133 -9.15 -14.08 5.55
C LEU A 133 -9.33 -15.56 5.26
N THR A 134 -10.48 -15.95 4.69
CA THR A 134 -10.73 -17.35 4.24
C THR A 134 -9.91 -17.69 3.01
N LYS A 135 -9.60 -16.68 2.18
CA LYS A 135 -8.74 -16.80 1.00
C LYS A 135 -8.01 -15.49 0.76
N MET A 136 -6.75 -15.57 0.34
CA MET A 136 -5.97 -14.37 0.01
C MET A 136 -6.61 -13.63 -1.18
N PRO A 137 -6.93 -12.32 -1.04
CA PRO A 137 -7.51 -11.55 -2.16
C PRO A 137 -6.58 -11.46 -3.37
N LEU A 138 -7.18 -11.18 -4.51
CA LEU A 138 -6.62 -11.19 -5.86
C LEU A 138 -5.23 -10.55 -6.02
N GLY A 139 -4.31 -11.31 -6.63
CA GLY A 139 -3.07 -10.84 -7.26
C GLY A 139 -1.97 -10.30 -6.31
N PRO A 140 -0.72 -10.29 -6.77
CA PRO A 140 0.44 -9.90 -5.94
C PRO A 140 0.45 -8.42 -5.55
N PHE A 141 -0.09 -7.52 -6.39
CA PHE A 141 -0.09 -6.08 -6.13
C PHE A 141 -1.10 -5.66 -5.06
N ALA A 142 -2.30 -6.21 -5.08
CA ALA A 142 -3.31 -5.99 -4.06
C ALA A 142 -2.83 -6.45 -2.67
N ARG A 143 -2.14 -7.60 -2.61
CA ARG A 143 -1.53 -8.13 -1.37
C ARG A 143 -0.48 -7.19 -0.77
N ARG A 144 0.29 -6.48 -1.60
CA ARG A 144 1.31 -5.53 -1.15
C ARG A 144 0.69 -4.29 -0.53
N GLY A 145 -0.42 -3.77 -1.08
CA GLY A 145 -1.17 -2.68 -0.49
C GLY A 145 -1.68 -3.02 0.92
N ALA A 146 -2.30 -4.19 1.11
CA ALA A 146 -2.72 -4.66 2.43
C ALA A 146 -1.55 -4.81 3.41
N ARG A 147 -0.38 -5.26 2.94
CA ARG A 147 0.85 -5.34 3.73
C ARG A 147 1.30 -3.96 4.20
N GLN A 148 1.26 -2.94 3.35
CA GLN A 148 1.67 -1.58 3.72
C GLN A 148 0.74 -0.98 4.77
N ALA A 149 -0.56 -1.15 4.62
CA ALA A 149 -1.53 -0.71 5.62
C ALA A 149 -1.28 -1.36 6.99
N HIS A 150 -0.96 -2.67 7.03
CA HIS A 150 -0.61 -3.38 8.26
C HIS A 150 0.67 -2.82 8.91
N CYS A 151 1.71 -2.52 8.12
CA CYS A 151 2.97 -1.96 8.64
C CYS A 151 2.71 -0.65 9.41
N ARG A 152 1.87 0.24 8.89
CA ARG A 152 1.48 1.47 9.59
C ARG A 152 0.72 1.20 10.88
N ALA A 153 -0.21 0.24 10.86
CA ALA A 153 -0.96 -0.14 12.05
C ALA A 153 -0.04 -0.68 13.17
N ALA A 154 0.94 -1.51 12.81
CA ALA A 154 1.91 -2.06 13.77
C ALA A 154 2.79 -0.98 14.38
N ASN A 155 3.14 0.07 13.62
CA ASN A 155 4.00 1.16 14.06
C ASN A 155 3.23 2.31 14.73
N ALA A 156 1.92 2.38 14.63
CA ALA A 156 1.10 3.44 15.24
C ALA A 156 1.14 3.44 16.78
N ASN A 157 1.57 2.35 17.39
CA ASN A 157 1.68 2.20 18.85
C ASN A 157 3.10 2.53 19.39
N ASN A 158 4.01 3.05 18.56
CA ASN A 158 5.37 3.46 18.96
C ASN A 158 5.59 4.98 18.94
N ILE A 159 4.52 5.77 19.01
CA ILE A 159 4.55 7.23 19.19
C ILE A 159 3.93 7.56 20.53
#